data_c4d99a5d69dabd1bd6c51c6979ac95ea
#
_entry.id   c4d99a5d69dabd1bd6c51c6979ac95ea
#
_cell.length_a   1.000
_cell.length_b   1.000
_cell.length_c   1.000
_cell.angle_alpha   90.00
_cell.angle_beta   90.00
_cell.angle_gamma   90.00
#
_symmetry.space_group_name_H-M   'P 1'
#
loop_
_entity.id
_entity.type
_entity.pdbx_description
1 polymer ?
#
loop_
_entity_poly.entity_id
_entity_poly.type
_entity_poly.pdbx_seq_one_letter_code
_entity_poly.pdbx_strand_id
1 'polypeptide(L)'
;MRLRVCYGGTFDPVHDGHVAIACAARDGLQAEVALLPARDPPHKADTRADATQRAEMMDLAIAGEPGLFVDRRELRRAGPSYSVDTLGELRAELGVDAPIAWLVGADSLRQLHTWHRWRELFERGHVLVVQRPGADIDMAALQAASPAVADIVEQRRRPPEALARTAHGGFAVLPMTGLRPESSTELRRRIAADEPWEPWVPPAVAAYIVRHGLYRDPAAILPATSNPVHIEPAPLSTTAHVIKTSLPTPPPSVESLLETVHGALAELKAKDSVEIDVRGKSSVCDYMVVASGTSSRHVKSIADEVVRFAKKLGVMPLGVEGEREAEWVLVDLGDVVVHVMLPRVREFYALERLWTVGDQHPDYIAAED
;
A
#
# COMPACT_ATOMS: atom_id res chain seq x y z
N MET A 1 35.28 1.37 3.29
CA MET A 1 34.18 0.99 4.20
C MET A 1 33.05 0.37 3.39
N ARG A 2 32.29 -0.57 3.95
CA ARG A 2 31.08 -1.08 3.30
C ARG A 2 29.98 -0.03 3.33
N LEU A 3 29.17 0.04 2.27
CA LEU A 3 27.98 0.88 2.26
C LEU A 3 26.98 0.36 3.29
N ARG A 4 26.45 1.23 4.15
CA ARG A 4 25.32 0.94 5.03
C ARG A 4 24.04 1.42 4.36
N VAL A 5 23.17 0.49 3.98
CA VAL A 5 21.83 0.81 3.46
C VAL A 5 20.83 0.77 4.61
N CYS A 6 20.09 1.84 4.78
CA CYS A 6 19.03 1.99 5.78
C CYS A 6 17.68 1.88 5.10
N TYR A 7 16.94 0.85 5.42
CA TYR A 7 15.60 0.60 4.89
C TYR A 7 14.56 0.87 5.98
N GLY A 8 14.10 2.12 6.04
CA GLY A 8 13.08 2.55 6.99
C GLY A 8 11.67 2.22 6.50
N GLY A 9 10.79 1.85 7.41
CA GLY A 9 9.41 1.57 7.08
C GLY A 9 8.55 1.22 8.28
N THR A 10 7.23 1.14 8.06
CA THR A 10 6.29 0.69 9.09
C THR A 10 6.37 -0.81 9.30
N PHE A 11 6.50 -1.60 8.22
CA PHE A 11 6.56 -3.06 8.23
C PHE A 11 5.40 -3.71 9.01
N ASP A 12 4.18 -3.40 8.64
CA ASP A 12 2.97 -3.80 9.36
C ASP A 12 2.00 -4.65 8.49
N PRO A 13 2.34 -5.97 8.28
CA PRO A 13 3.58 -6.66 8.61
C PRO A 13 4.68 -6.51 7.54
N VAL A 14 5.88 -6.98 7.90
CA VAL A 14 6.93 -7.30 6.91
C VAL A 14 6.47 -8.45 6.01
N HIS A 15 6.86 -8.43 4.73
CA HIS A 15 6.49 -9.43 3.72
C HIS A 15 7.65 -9.70 2.75
N ASP A 16 7.49 -10.73 1.91
CA ASP A 16 8.54 -11.19 0.99
C ASP A 16 9.04 -10.09 0.04
N GLY A 17 8.18 -9.16 -0.35
CA GLY A 17 8.59 -7.99 -1.12
C GLY A 17 9.60 -7.10 -0.38
N HIS A 18 9.44 -6.90 0.93
CA HIS A 18 10.43 -6.17 1.74
C HIS A 18 11.76 -6.91 1.84
N VAL A 19 11.72 -8.22 2.06
CA VAL A 19 12.92 -9.06 2.14
C VAL A 19 13.67 -9.06 0.82
N ALA A 20 12.95 -9.21 -0.29
CA ALA A 20 13.54 -9.19 -1.63
C ALA A 20 14.23 -7.85 -1.95
N ILE A 21 13.63 -6.73 -1.55
CA ILE A 21 14.26 -5.39 -1.68
C ILE A 21 15.55 -5.31 -0.86
N ALA A 22 15.51 -5.76 0.38
CA ALA A 22 16.69 -5.75 1.26
C ALA A 22 17.81 -6.63 0.70
N CYS A 23 17.50 -7.85 0.22
CA CYS A 23 18.46 -8.74 -0.42
C CYS A 23 19.04 -8.13 -1.71
N ALA A 24 18.19 -7.52 -2.56
CA ALA A 24 18.66 -6.86 -3.77
C ALA A 24 19.63 -5.70 -3.48
N ALA A 25 19.36 -4.91 -2.44
CA ALA A 25 20.26 -3.85 -2.01
C ALA A 25 21.58 -4.39 -1.47
N ARG A 26 21.53 -5.45 -0.64
CA ARG A 26 22.74 -6.14 -0.12
C ARG A 26 23.61 -6.67 -1.26
N ASP A 27 23.01 -7.44 -2.17
CA ASP A 27 23.74 -8.18 -3.21
C ASP A 27 24.21 -7.26 -4.33
N GLY A 28 23.33 -6.35 -4.79
CA GLY A 28 23.65 -5.42 -5.88
C GLY A 28 24.68 -4.35 -5.49
N LEU A 29 24.74 -3.97 -4.22
CA LEU A 29 25.65 -2.93 -3.72
C LEU A 29 26.78 -3.48 -2.85
N GLN A 30 26.83 -4.80 -2.61
CA GLN A 30 27.76 -5.43 -1.64
C GLN A 30 27.70 -4.72 -0.27
N ALA A 31 26.48 -4.33 0.14
CA ALA A 31 26.22 -3.50 1.30
C ALA A 31 25.82 -4.33 2.53
N GLU A 32 25.79 -3.69 3.68
CA GLU A 32 25.03 -4.14 4.85
C GLU A 32 23.70 -3.39 4.88
N VAL A 33 22.60 -4.10 5.13
CA VAL A 33 21.27 -3.50 5.12
C VAL A 33 20.65 -3.56 6.50
N ALA A 34 20.38 -2.38 7.05
CA ALA A 34 19.65 -2.21 8.29
C ALA A 34 18.17 -1.98 7.99
N LEU A 35 17.29 -2.86 8.44
CA LEU A 35 15.85 -2.64 8.41
C LEU A 35 15.45 -1.88 9.68
N LEU A 36 14.81 -0.72 9.52
CA LEU A 36 14.47 0.18 10.63
C LEU A 36 12.94 0.27 10.80
N PRO A 37 12.36 -0.46 11.77
CA PRO A 37 10.95 -0.31 12.08
C PRO A 37 10.68 1.05 12.72
N ALA A 38 9.81 1.86 12.09
CA ALA A 38 9.36 3.11 12.67
C ALA A 38 8.53 2.85 13.92
N ARG A 39 8.81 3.58 15.03
CA ARG A 39 8.00 3.50 16.25
C ARG A 39 6.66 4.16 16.04
N ASP A 40 6.69 5.42 15.60
CA ASP A 40 5.54 6.28 15.39
C ASP A 40 5.69 6.94 14.00
N PRO A 41 5.17 6.28 12.95
CA PRO A 41 5.34 6.78 11.59
C PRO A 41 4.46 8.02 11.37
N PRO A 42 5.04 9.20 11.09
CA PRO A 42 4.32 10.47 11.04
C PRO A 42 3.30 10.58 9.89
N HIS A 43 3.33 9.65 8.93
CA HIS A 43 2.49 9.67 7.74
C HIS A 43 1.49 8.50 7.67
N LYS A 44 1.37 7.69 8.74
CA LYS A 44 0.41 6.58 8.78
C LYS A 44 -0.45 6.66 10.03
N ALA A 45 -1.74 6.42 9.82
CA ALA A 45 -2.69 6.13 10.90
C ALA A 45 -2.26 4.85 11.67
N ASP A 46 -2.87 4.60 12.82
CA ASP A 46 -2.51 3.55 13.76
C ASP A 46 -2.09 2.21 13.13
N THR A 47 -0.93 1.74 13.54
CA THR A 47 -0.45 0.40 13.18
C THR A 47 -1.29 -0.67 13.88
N ARG A 48 -1.57 -1.78 13.19
CA ARG A 48 -2.35 -2.90 13.74
C ARG A 48 -1.50 -3.79 14.67
N ALA A 49 -0.22 -3.94 14.39
CA ALA A 49 0.74 -4.55 15.28
C ALA A 49 1.56 -3.47 15.99
N ASP A 50 1.89 -3.67 17.28
CA ASP A 50 2.74 -2.76 18.00
C ASP A 50 4.19 -2.76 17.48
N ALA A 51 4.97 -1.77 17.88
CA ALA A 51 6.34 -1.59 17.38
C ALA A 51 7.26 -2.77 17.70
N THR A 52 7.07 -3.44 18.83
CA THR A 52 7.85 -4.63 19.25
C THR A 52 7.50 -5.81 18.37
N GLN A 53 6.21 -6.09 18.19
CA GLN A 53 5.73 -7.17 17.33
C GLN A 53 6.22 -7.01 15.88
N ARG A 54 6.20 -5.78 15.35
CA ARG A 54 6.71 -5.51 14.00
C ARG A 54 8.20 -5.78 13.89
N ALA A 55 8.98 -5.39 14.89
CA ALA A 55 10.42 -5.66 14.92
C ALA A 55 10.74 -7.16 15.08
N GLU A 56 9.98 -7.91 15.87
CA GLU A 56 10.12 -9.35 16.01
C GLU A 56 9.79 -10.09 14.71
N MET A 57 8.72 -9.68 14.02
CA MET A 57 8.40 -10.20 12.69
C MET A 57 9.52 -9.93 11.68
N MET A 58 10.18 -8.76 11.77
CA MET A 58 11.32 -8.45 10.90
C MET A 58 12.53 -9.33 11.19
N ASP A 59 12.86 -9.61 12.47
CA ASP A 59 13.94 -10.56 12.81
C ASP A 59 13.65 -11.96 12.25
N LEU A 60 12.41 -12.41 12.37
CA LEU A 60 11.97 -13.69 11.81
C LEU A 60 12.04 -13.70 10.27
N ALA A 61 11.72 -12.58 9.63
CA ALA A 61 11.72 -12.46 8.18
C ALA A 61 13.12 -12.54 7.57
N ILE A 62 14.13 -12.02 8.27
CA ILE A 62 15.52 -11.99 7.80
C ILE A 62 16.42 -13.03 8.48
N ALA A 63 15.83 -13.94 9.26
CA ALA A 63 16.58 -15.00 9.91
C ALA A 63 17.32 -15.86 8.87
N GLY A 64 18.64 -15.96 8.99
CA GLY A 64 19.46 -16.70 8.04
C GLY A 64 19.94 -15.89 6.81
N GLU A 65 19.59 -14.62 6.70
CA GLU A 65 20.06 -13.71 5.64
C GLU A 65 21.30 -12.91 6.10
N PRO A 66 22.52 -13.34 5.76
CA PRO A 66 23.73 -12.64 6.20
C PRO A 66 23.79 -11.24 5.60
N GLY A 67 24.20 -10.27 6.40
CA GLY A 67 24.29 -8.87 5.97
C GLY A 67 22.99 -8.08 6.09
N LEU A 68 21.88 -8.72 6.49
CA LEU A 68 20.66 -8.06 6.91
C LEU A 68 20.53 -8.08 8.43
N PHE A 69 20.05 -7.00 9.02
CA PHE A 69 19.77 -6.93 10.47
C PHE A 69 18.70 -5.89 10.78
N VAL A 70 18.02 -6.05 11.92
CA VAL A 70 17.01 -5.10 12.39
C VAL A 70 17.67 -4.08 13.32
N ASP A 71 17.60 -2.81 12.96
CA ASP A 71 18.05 -1.71 13.81
C ASP A 71 16.87 -1.07 14.53
N ARG A 72 16.83 -1.25 15.84
CA ARG A 72 15.73 -0.79 16.69
C ARG A 72 15.91 0.62 17.27
N ARG A 73 16.79 1.45 16.70
CA ARG A 73 17.06 2.80 17.24
C ARG A 73 15.81 3.68 17.29
N GLU A 74 14.96 3.63 16.26
CA GLU A 74 13.73 4.41 16.23
C GLU A 74 12.72 3.95 17.29
N LEU A 75 12.72 2.68 17.67
CA LEU A 75 11.84 2.16 18.73
C LEU A 75 12.24 2.68 20.12
N ARG A 76 13.51 3.03 20.32
CA ARG A 76 14.03 3.57 21.59
C ARG A 76 13.90 5.08 21.70
N ARG A 77 13.66 5.76 20.58
CA ARG A 77 13.50 7.22 20.54
C ARG A 77 12.08 7.60 20.95
N ALA A 78 11.93 8.65 21.77
CA ALA A 78 10.65 9.27 22.05
C ALA A 78 10.24 10.20 20.88
N GLY A 79 8.97 10.20 20.52
CA GLY A 79 8.42 11.05 19.46
C GLY A 79 8.50 10.44 18.06
N PRO A 80 8.19 11.23 17.02
CA PRO A 80 8.08 10.77 15.64
C PRO A 80 9.39 10.21 15.08
N SER A 81 9.29 9.19 14.23
CA SER A 81 10.43 8.57 13.55
C SER A 81 10.77 9.34 12.28
N TYR A 82 11.63 10.36 12.40
CA TYR A 82 12.12 11.10 11.23
C TYR A 82 13.43 10.51 10.68
N SER A 83 13.46 10.21 9.38
CA SER A 83 14.62 9.63 8.69
C SER A 83 15.88 10.48 8.82
N VAL A 84 15.75 11.81 8.83
CA VAL A 84 16.89 12.73 8.99
C VAL A 84 17.54 12.62 10.36
N ASP A 85 16.78 12.38 11.41
CA ASP A 85 17.32 12.22 12.78
C ASP A 85 18.03 10.87 12.90
N THR A 86 17.46 9.83 12.31
CA THR A 86 18.07 8.49 12.25
C THR A 86 19.38 8.51 11.48
N LEU A 87 19.47 9.22 10.35
CA LEU A 87 20.72 9.42 9.63
C LEU A 87 21.74 10.24 10.46
N GLY A 88 21.28 11.21 11.25
CA GLY A 88 22.13 11.96 12.17
C GLY A 88 22.78 11.09 13.23
N GLU A 89 22.01 10.20 13.87
CA GLU A 89 22.52 9.22 14.84
C GLU A 89 23.52 8.25 14.20
N LEU A 90 23.18 7.70 13.03
CA LEU A 90 24.05 6.80 12.28
C LEU A 90 25.38 7.50 11.89
N ARG A 91 25.30 8.76 11.49
CA ARG A 91 26.48 9.56 11.14
C ARG A 91 27.38 9.79 12.36
N ALA A 92 26.81 10.03 13.53
CA ALA A 92 27.57 10.17 14.78
C ALA A 92 28.22 8.85 15.20
N GLU A 93 27.56 7.71 14.97
CA GLU A 93 28.05 6.38 15.32
C GLU A 93 29.13 5.87 14.35
N LEU A 94 28.87 5.95 13.03
CA LEU A 94 29.71 5.35 12.00
C LEU A 94 30.85 6.27 11.53
N GLY A 95 30.80 7.55 11.86
CA GLY A 95 31.77 8.57 11.48
C GLY A 95 31.39 9.33 10.20
N VAL A 96 32.08 10.46 9.99
CA VAL A 96 31.77 11.42 8.93
C VAL A 96 32.01 10.87 7.51
N ASP A 97 32.94 9.94 7.37
CA ASP A 97 33.34 9.37 6.07
C ASP A 97 32.59 8.06 5.72
N ALA A 98 31.78 7.51 6.63
CA ALA A 98 31.07 6.27 6.38
C ALA A 98 30.03 6.45 5.26
N PRO A 99 30.01 5.62 4.20
CA PRO A 99 28.96 5.68 3.19
C PRO A 99 27.65 5.13 3.76
N ILE A 100 26.62 5.98 3.78
CA ILE A 100 25.28 5.63 4.27
C ILE A 100 24.27 5.98 3.20
N ALA A 101 23.32 5.09 2.88
CA ALA A 101 22.22 5.34 1.97
C ALA A 101 20.87 5.09 2.65
N TRP A 102 19.92 5.98 2.44
CA TRP A 102 18.52 5.80 2.83
C TRP A 102 17.72 5.26 1.66
N LEU A 103 17.13 4.08 1.84
CA LEU A 103 16.38 3.38 0.80
C LEU A 103 14.91 3.72 0.91
N VAL A 104 14.31 4.14 -0.22
CA VAL A 104 12.89 4.51 -0.34
C VAL A 104 12.26 3.87 -1.57
N GLY A 105 10.95 3.68 -1.55
CA GLY A 105 10.17 3.33 -2.75
C GLY A 105 9.95 4.54 -3.66
N ALA A 106 9.59 4.30 -4.93
CA ALA A 106 9.30 5.37 -5.90
C ALA A 106 8.16 6.29 -5.44
N ASP A 107 7.14 5.76 -4.75
CA ASP A 107 6.03 6.55 -4.20
C ASP A 107 6.51 7.53 -3.12
N SER A 108 7.40 7.06 -2.25
CA SER A 108 8.01 7.89 -1.22
C SER A 108 8.90 8.98 -1.81
N LEU A 109 9.58 8.71 -2.93
CA LEU A 109 10.36 9.73 -3.64
C LEU A 109 9.48 10.88 -4.13
N ARG A 110 8.31 10.59 -4.69
CA ARG A 110 7.37 11.63 -5.15
C ARG A 110 6.90 12.54 -4.02
N GLN A 111 6.80 12.01 -2.81
CA GLN A 111 6.39 12.72 -1.60
C GLN A 111 7.56 13.18 -0.74
N LEU A 112 8.81 13.03 -1.18
CA LEU A 112 10.00 13.32 -0.37
C LEU A 112 10.02 14.77 0.14
N HIS A 113 9.49 15.71 -0.65
CA HIS A 113 9.41 17.13 -0.27
C HIS A 113 8.55 17.38 0.99
N THR A 114 7.67 16.47 1.34
CA THR A 114 6.83 16.55 2.55
C THR A 114 7.54 16.02 3.81
N TRP A 115 8.69 15.37 3.64
CA TRP A 115 9.41 14.80 4.77
C TRP A 115 10.10 15.87 5.59
N HIS A 116 10.13 15.67 6.89
CA HIS A 116 10.79 16.59 7.81
C HIS A 116 12.25 16.81 7.43
N ARG A 117 12.65 18.06 7.15
CA ARG A 117 14.02 18.44 6.78
C ARG A 117 14.61 17.61 5.64
N TRP A 118 13.82 17.26 4.64
CA TRP A 118 14.15 16.31 3.59
C TRP A 118 15.46 16.59 2.85
N ARG A 119 15.85 17.88 2.69
CA ARG A 119 17.12 18.25 2.02
C ARG A 119 18.33 17.75 2.77
N GLU A 120 18.27 17.72 4.10
CA GLU A 120 19.35 17.23 4.94
C GLU A 120 19.58 15.71 4.84
N LEU A 121 18.65 14.96 4.25
CA LEU A 121 18.88 13.55 3.93
C LEU A 121 20.10 13.40 3.01
N PHE A 122 20.24 14.31 2.03
CA PHE A 122 21.38 14.32 1.11
C PHE A 122 22.68 14.86 1.74
N GLU A 123 22.60 15.58 2.83
CA GLU A 123 23.77 16.07 3.57
C GLU A 123 24.30 14.99 4.55
N ARG A 124 23.43 14.06 4.95
CA ARG A 124 23.75 13.03 5.94
C ARG A 124 23.93 11.64 5.34
N GLY A 125 23.41 11.40 4.14
CA GLY A 125 23.47 10.13 3.44
C GLY A 125 23.24 10.28 1.94
N HIS A 126 23.18 9.17 1.27
CA HIS A 126 22.66 9.06 -0.11
C HIS A 126 21.17 8.74 -0.07
N VAL A 127 20.45 9.01 -1.13
CA VAL A 127 19.09 8.53 -1.35
C VAL A 127 19.13 7.44 -2.40
N LEU A 128 18.67 6.24 -2.04
CA LEU A 128 18.58 5.07 -2.90
C LEU A 128 17.11 4.75 -3.14
N VAL A 129 16.70 4.70 -4.40
CA VAL A 129 15.30 4.41 -4.76
C VAL A 129 15.19 3.03 -5.34
N VAL A 130 14.26 2.24 -4.83
CA VAL A 130 13.89 0.96 -5.43
C VAL A 130 12.93 1.21 -6.57
N GLN A 131 13.27 0.66 -7.72
CA GLN A 131 12.45 0.72 -8.92
C GLN A 131 11.81 -0.64 -9.19
N ARG A 132 10.49 -0.65 -9.41
CA ARG A 132 9.79 -1.85 -9.87
C ARG A 132 10.20 -2.16 -11.32
N PRO A 133 10.26 -3.45 -11.71
CA PRO A 133 10.58 -3.82 -13.08
C PRO A 133 9.63 -3.16 -14.10
N GLY A 134 10.20 -2.60 -15.16
CA GLY A 134 9.44 -1.99 -16.25
C GLY A 134 8.91 -0.57 -16.00
N ALA A 135 9.19 0.03 -14.84
CA ALA A 135 8.79 1.39 -14.53
C ALA A 135 10.03 2.25 -14.23
N ASP A 136 10.48 3.06 -15.17
CA ASP A 136 11.47 4.08 -14.89
C ASP A 136 10.92 5.12 -13.92
N ILE A 137 11.83 5.79 -13.16
CA ILE A 137 11.40 6.95 -12.39
C ILE A 137 10.89 7.97 -13.41
N ASP A 138 9.58 8.17 -13.40
CA ASP A 138 8.96 9.18 -14.24
C ASP A 138 9.40 10.57 -13.75
N MET A 139 10.46 11.09 -14.39
CA MET A 139 11.00 12.40 -14.06
C MET A 139 10.03 13.52 -14.38
N ALA A 140 9.15 13.36 -15.37
CA ALA A 140 8.13 14.36 -15.69
C ALA A 140 7.06 14.42 -14.59
N ALA A 141 6.58 13.24 -14.11
CA ALA A 141 5.69 13.17 -12.97
C ALA A 141 6.35 13.68 -11.68
N LEU A 142 7.63 13.38 -11.45
CA LEU A 142 8.38 13.90 -10.30
C LEU A 142 8.54 15.43 -10.39
N GLN A 143 8.85 15.96 -11.57
CA GLN A 143 8.95 17.41 -11.81
C GLN A 143 7.61 18.11 -11.56
N ALA A 144 6.51 17.51 -11.98
CA ALA A 144 5.17 18.04 -11.74
C ALA A 144 4.78 18.01 -10.25
N ALA A 145 5.11 16.93 -9.55
CA ALA A 145 4.78 16.76 -8.13
C ALA A 145 5.68 17.58 -7.20
N SER A 146 6.98 17.64 -7.49
CA SER A 146 7.97 18.37 -6.69
C SER A 146 9.20 18.76 -7.51
N PRO A 147 9.19 19.94 -8.15
CA PRO A 147 10.34 20.44 -8.92
C PRO A 147 11.66 20.41 -8.13
N ALA A 148 11.60 20.80 -6.85
CA ALA A 148 12.79 20.85 -5.99
C ALA A 148 13.41 19.47 -5.72
N VAL A 149 12.61 18.41 -5.69
CA VAL A 149 13.12 17.02 -5.56
C VAL A 149 13.68 16.56 -6.90
N ALA A 150 12.99 16.85 -8.01
CA ALA A 150 13.44 16.48 -9.35
C ALA A 150 14.81 17.09 -9.67
N ASP A 151 14.99 18.38 -9.40
CA ASP A 151 16.27 19.10 -9.61
C ASP A 151 17.42 18.46 -8.82
N ILE A 152 17.20 18.14 -7.54
CA ILE A 152 18.21 17.49 -6.71
C ILE A 152 18.53 16.07 -7.20
N VAL A 153 17.51 15.31 -7.58
CA VAL A 153 17.66 13.95 -8.12
C VAL A 153 18.50 13.96 -9.39
N GLU A 154 18.22 14.88 -10.32
CA GLU A 154 18.96 14.99 -11.56
C GLU A 154 20.42 15.39 -11.32
N GLN A 155 20.68 16.40 -10.50
CA GLN A 155 22.03 16.88 -10.19
C GLN A 155 22.88 15.85 -9.46
N ARG A 156 22.27 15.04 -8.60
CA ARG A 156 22.96 14.11 -7.70
C ARG A 156 22.93 12.67 -8.17
N ARG A 157 22.40 12.38 -9.35
CA ARG A 157 22.31 11.03 -9.91
C ARG A 157 23.70 10.41 -10.07
N ARG A 158 23.86 9.18 -9.59
CA ARG A 158 25.09 8.39 -9.64
C ARG A 158 24.74 6.94 -9.96
N PRO A 159 25.68 6.18 -10.54
CA PRO A 159 25.55 4.72 -10.59
C PRO A 159 25.49 4.16 -9.14
N PRO A 160 24.67 3.14 -8.87
CA PRO A 160 24.49 2.61 -7.51
C PRO A 160 25.80 2.22 -6.82
N GLU A 161 26.75 1.62 -7.56
CA GLU A 161 28.06 1.20 -7.06
C GLU A 161 28.98 2.38 -6.65
N ALA A 162 28.68 3.57 -7.14
CA ALA A 162 29.45 4.77 -6.78
C ALA A 162 29.09 5.29 -5.38
N LEU A 163 27.95 4.90 -4.79
CA LEU A 163 27.54 5.34 -3.45
C LEU A 163 28.51 4.91 -2.36
N ALA A 164 29.17 3.76 -2.53
CA ALA A 164 30.16 3.26 -1.56
C ALA A 164 31.46 4.08 -1.53
N ARG A 165 31.67 4.98 -2.49
CA ARG A 165 32.91 5.78 -2.64
C ARG A 165 32.85 7.14 -1.97
N THR A 166 31.68 7.59 -1.56
CA THR A 166 31.44 8.89 -0.91
C THR A 166 30.53 8.71 0.30
N ALA A 167 30.67 9.59 1.28
CA ALA A 167 29.92 9.46 2.52
C ALA A 167 28.41 9.74 2.34
N HIS A 168 28.05 10.71 1.49
CA HIS A 168 26.69 11.20 1.34
C HIS A 168 26.53 11.97 0.02
N GLY A 169 25.32 12.48 -0.25
CA GLY A 169 25.04 13.45 -1.29
C GLY A 169 24.68 12.87 -2.66
N GLY A 170 24.73 11.55 -2.85
CA GLY A 170 24.35 10.90 -4.10
C GLY A 170 22.89 10.48 -4.13
N PHE A 171 22.36 10.35 -5.34
CA PHE A 171 21.09 9.72 -5.65
C PHE A 171 21.35 8.53 -6.59
N ALA A 172 20.76 7.39 -6.31
CA ALA A 172 20.85 6.22 -7.20
C ALA A 172 19.54 5.44 -7.24
N VAL A 173 19.39 4.64 -8.30
CA VAL A 173 18.24 3.76 -8.50
C VAL A 173 18.71 2.33 -8.41
N LEU A 174 18.09 1.54 -7.54
CA LEU A 174 18.32 0.11 -7.41
C LEU A 174 17.32 -0.63 -8.32
N PRO A 175 17.79 -1.27 -9.39
CA PRO A 175 16.91 -2.06 -10.24
C PRO A 175 16.48 -3.33 -9.51
N MET A 176 15.18 -3.68 -9.63
CA MET A 176 14.64 -4.93 -9.12
C MET A 176 14.43 -5.92 -10.25
N THR A 177 14.84 -7.16 -10.05
CA THR A 177 14.52 -8.28 -10.93
C THR A 177 13.26 -8.97 -10.42
N GLY A 178 12.18 -8.89 -11.17
CA GLY A 178 10.90 -9.52 -10.83
C GLY A 178 9.88 -8.60 -10.17
N LEU A 179 8.62 -8.81 -10.52
CA LEU A 179 7.47 -8.15 -9.91
C LEU A 179 7.24 -8.70 -8.50
N ARG A 180 6.97 -7.81 -7.57
CA ARG A 180 6.59 -8.13 -6.20
C ARG A 180 5.24 -7.49 -5.90
N PRO A 181 4.14 -8.28 -5.95
CA PRO A 181 2.79 -7.78 -5.75
C PRO A 181 2.46 -7.54 -4.27
N GLU A 182 3.27 -8.09 -3.36
CA GLU A 182 3.00 -8.05 -1.93
C GLU A 182 2.97 -6.61 -1.40
N SER A 183 1.92 -6.29 -0.66
CA SER A 183 1.83 -5.04 0.11
C SER A 183 1.28 -5.33 1.50
N SER A 184 1.76 -4.58 2.50
CA SER A 184 1.27 -4.75 3.89
C SER A 184 -0.23 -4.45 4.00
N THR A 185 -0.76 -3.53 3.21
CA THR A 185 -2.18 -3.18 3.21
C THR A 185 -3.02 -4.34 2.71
N GLU A 186 -2.67 -4.88 1.54
CA GLU A 186 -3.37 -6.03 0.98
C GLU A 186 -3.23 -7.27 1.87
N LEU A 187 -2.05 -7.48 2.47
CA LEU A 187 -1.84 -8.59 3.39
C LEU A 187 -2.79 -8.50 4.60
N ARG A 188 -2.92 -7.31 5.21
CA ARG A 188 -3.87 -7.10 6.33
C ARG A 188 -5.31 -7.32 5.91
N ARG A 189 -5.68 -6.89 4.70
CA ARG A 189 -7.02 -7.14 4.15
C ARG A 189 -7.29 -8.64 4.03
N ARG A 190 -6.36 -9.40 3.43
CA ARG A 190 -6.50 -10.85 3.26
C ARG A 190 -6.59 -11.59 4.58
N ILE A 191 -5.77 -11.24 5.55
CA ILE A 191 -5.82 -11.84 6.89
C ILE A 191 -7.17 -11.56 7.56
N ALA A 192 -7.67 -10.33 7.47
CA ALA A 192 -8.97 -9.96 8.02
C ALA A 192 -10.15 -10.67 7.33
N ALA A 193 -10.02 -10.95 6.03
CA ALA A 193 -11.03 -11.64 5.23
C ALA A 193 -10.88 -13.18 5.23
N ASP A 194 -9.91 -13.73 5.97
CA ASP A 194 -9.56 -15.17 5.98
C ASP A 194 -9.23 -15.73 4.57
N GLU A 195 -8.68 -14.87 3.69
CA GLU A 195 -8.20 -15.23 2.37
C GLU A 195 -6.77 -15.80 2.41
N PRO A 196 -6.29 -16.53 1.38
CA PRO A 196 -4.90 -17.01 1.31
C PRO A 196 -3.89 -15.86 1.32
N TRP A 197 -3.02 -15.80 2.33
CA TRP A 197 -2.02 -14.74 2.51
C TRP A 197 -0.63 -15.26 2.90
N GLU A 198 -0.54 -16.48 3.43
CA GLU A 198 0.69 -17.07 3.95
C GLU A 198 1.83 -17.11 2.90
N PRO A 199 1.54 -17.33 1.60
CA PRO A 199 2.59 -17.32 0.58
C PRO A 199 3.26 -15.96 0.34
N TRP A 200 2.77 -14.91 0.97
CA TRP A 200 3.30 -13.55 0.80
C TRP A 200 4.31 -13.14 1.88
N VAL A 201 4.49 -13.97 2.89
CA VAL A 201 5.40 -13.72 4.00
C VAL A 201 6.27 -14.94 4.27
N PRO A 202 7.47 -14.75 4.85
CA PRO A 202 8.26 -15.88 5.30
C PRO A 202 7.46 -16.77 6.27
N PRO A 203 7.61 -18.11 6.23
CA PRO A 203 6.82 -19.03 7.07
C PRO A 203 6.87 -18.74 8.56
N ALA A 204 8.01 -18.26 9.07
CA ALA A 204 8.17 -17.88 10.47
C ALA A 204 7.32 -16.65 10.83
N VAL A 205 7.17 -15.69 9.90
CA VAL A 205 6.31 -14.52 10.08
C VAL A 205 4.84 -14.95 10.06
N ALA A 206 4.46 -15.85 9.15
CA ALA A 206 3.10 -16.40 9.11
C ALA A 206 2.74 -17.07 10.44
N ALA A 207 3.62 -17.92 10.96
CA ALA A 207 3.42 -18.60 12.24
C ALA A 207 3.31 -17.59 13.41
N TYR A 208 4.08 -16.50 13.38
CA TYR A 208 4.01 -15.42 14.37
C TYR A 208 2.65 -14.71 14.34
N ILE A 209 2.20 -14.30 13.14
CA ILE A 209 0.91 -13.63 12.93
C ILE A 209 -0.25 -14.50 13.47
N VAL A 210 -0.25 -15.80 13.13
CA VAL A 210 -1.28 -16.74 13.60
C VAL A 210 -1.24 -16.90 15.11
N ARG A 211 -0.04 -17.10 15.69
CA ARG A 211 0.13 -17.29 17.15
C ARG A 211 -0.38 -16.10 17.95
N HIS A 212 -0.15 -14.88 17.48
CA HIS A 212 -0.51 -13.64 18.17
C HIS A 212 -1.88 -13.09 17.76
N GLY A 213 -2.60 -13.77 16.84
CA GLY A 213 -3.91 -13.34 16.34
C GLY A 213 -3.90 -11.96 15.68
N LEU A 214 -2.75 -11.58 15.06
CA LEU A 214 -2.58 -10.24 14.49
C LEU A 214 -3.40 -10.09 13.20
N TYR A 215 -3.85 -8.87 12.96
CA TYR A 215 -4.56 -8.44 11.75
C TYR A 215 -5.94 -9.07 11.51
N ARG A 216 -6.41 -9.94 12.39
CA ARG A 216 -7.77 -10.47 12.36
C ARG A 216 -8.77 -9.44 12.88
N ASP A 217 -9.99 -9.50 12.40
CA ASP A 217 -11.05 -8.64 12.94
C ASP A 217 -11.36 -9.08 14.38
N PRO A 218 -11.31 -8.18 15.38
CA PRO A 218 -11.63 -8.55 16.77
C PRO A 218 -13.05 -9.13 16.93
N ALA A 219 -13.97 -8.85 15.99
CA ALA A 219 -15.32 -9.41 16.00
C ALA A 219 -15.39 -10.89 15.56
N ALA A 220 -14.32 -11.43 14.95
CA ALA A 220 -14.27 -12.83 14.49
C ALA A 220 -13.76 -13.81 15.56
N ILE A 221 -13.34 -13.34 16.73
CA ILE A 221 -12.88 -14.20 17.83
C ILE A 221 -14.08 -14.55 18.73
N LEU A 222 -14.97 -15.41 18.25
CA LEU A 222 -15.79 -16.21 19.12
C LEU A 222 -14.99 -17.45 19.50
N PRO A 223 -14.82 -17.76 20.81
CA PRO A 223 -14.09 -18.95 21.22
C PRO A 223 -14.79 -20.19 20.70
N ALA A 224 -14.05 -21.06 20.03
CA ALA A 224 -14.48 -22.43 19.81
C ALA A 224 -14.73 -23.08 21.18
N THR A 225 -15.98 -23.25 21.53
CA THR A 225 -16.41 -23.95 22.74
C THR A 225 -15.94 -25.40 22.67
N SER A 226 -14.95 -25.72 23.49
CA SER A 226 -14.59 -27.06 23.84
C SER A 226 -15.74 -27.73 24.61
N ASN A 227 -16.16 -28.85 24.09
CA ASN A 227 -16.86 -30.02 24.67
C ASN A 227 -17.81 -29.88 25.86
N PRO A 228 -18.93 -30.62 25.81
CA PRO A 228 -19.98 -30.59 26.80
C PRO A 228 -19.64 -31.43 28.02
N VAL A 229 -19.68 -30.82 29.17
CA VAL A 229 -19.85 -31.54 30.44
C VAL A 229 -21.36 -31.67 30.69
N HIS A 230 -21.82 -32.92 30.77
CA HIS A 230 -23.16 -33.31 31.21
C HIS A 230 -23.45 -32.73 32.58
N ILE A 231 -24.55 -31.99 32.73
CA ILE A 231 -25.26 -31.81 34.01
C ILE A 231 -26.76 -31.78 33.71
N GLU A 232 -27.48 -32.66 34.45
CA GLU A 232 -28.93 -32.89 34.39
C GLU A 232 -29.77 -31.71 34.89
N PRO A 233 -31.10 -31.70 34.60
CA PRO A 233 -31.92 -30.49 34.63
C PRO A 233 -32.70 -30.33 35.95
N ALA A 234 -32.97 -29.10 36.35
CA ALA A 234 -34.04 -28.74 37.30
C ALA A 234 -34.87 -27.56 36.73
N PRO A 235 -36.13 -27.41 37.14
CA PRO A 235 -37.22 -27.05 36.23
C PRO A 235 -37.64 -25.58 36.18
N LEU A 236 -38.12 -25.20 34.99
CA LEU A 236 -39.14 -24.24 34.59
C LEU A 236 -39.52 -23.06 35.50
N SER A 237 -39.31 -21.85 34.99
CA SER A 237 -40.34 -20.82 35.08
C SER A 237 -40.33 -19.90 33.83
N THR A 238 -41.52 -19.75 33.28
CA THR A 238 -41.89 -19.17 32.01
C THR A 238 -41.82 -17.66 32.04
N THR A 239 -41.13 -17.00 31.11
CA THR A 239 -41.61 -15.76 30.49
C THR A 239 -40.92 -15.57 29.14
N ALA A 240 -41.70 -15.66 28.07
CA ALA A 240 -41.26 -15.52 26.70
C ALA A 240 -40.98 -14.01 26.36
N HIS A 241 -39.73 -13.72 26.11
CA HIS A 241 -39.37 -12.55 25.31
C HIS A 241 -38.80 -13.02 23.96
N VAL A 242 -39.61 -12.86 22.94
CA VAL A 242 -39.21 -13.16 21.54
C VAL A 242 -38.22 -12.10 21.09
N ILE A 243 -36.92 -12.41 21.17
CA ILE A 243 -35.88 -11.69 20.46
C ILE A 243 -35.82 -12.29 19.06
N LYS A 244 -36.29 -11.54 18.06
CA LYS A 244 -36.05 -11.85 16.65
C LYS A 244 -34.54 -11.76 16.39
N THR A 245 -33.84 -12.87 16.48
CA THR A 245 -32.50 -13.00 15.90
C THR A 245 -32.66 -13.08 14.38
N SER A 246 -32.42 -11.97 13.68
CA SER A 246 -32.17 -12.00 12.25
C SER A 246 -30.85 -12.73 12.00
N LEU A 247 -30.89 -13.80 11.24
CA LEU A 247 -29.70 -14.45 10.67
C LEU A 247 -28.87 -13.43 9.92
N PRO A 248 -27.53 -13.46 9.98
CA PRO A 248 -26.69 -12.58 9.17
C PRO A 248 -27.00 -12.88 7.71
N THR A 249 -27.41 -11.84 6.98
CA THR A 249 -27.59 -11.88 5.54
C THR A 249 -26.21 -12.19 4.92
N PRO A 250 -26.10 -13.14 3.98
CA PRO A 250 -24.83 -13.37 3.27
C PRO A 250 -24.40 -12.07 2.60
N PRO A 251 -23.09 -11.82 2.44
CA PRO A 251 -22.60 -10.64 1.74
C PRO A 251 -23.23 -10.58 0.34
N PRO A 252 -23.61 -9.38 -0.15
CA PRO A 252 -24.19 -9.23 -1.47
C PRO A 252 -23.24 -9.74 -2.54
N SER A 253 -23.77 -10.35 -3.58
CA SER A 253 -22.96 -10.81 -4.72
C SER A 253 -22.38 -9.62 -5.50
N VAL A 254 -21.31 -9.86 -6.24
CA VAL A 254 -20.67 -8.85 -7.09
C VAL A 254 -21.68 -8.28 -8.11
N GLU A 255 -22.52 -9.13 -8.66
CA GLU A 255 -23.59 -8.73 -9.59
C GLU A 255 -24.59 -7.77 -8.93
N SER A 256 -25.00 -8.06 -7.68
CA SER A 256 -25.89 -7.17 -6.91
C SER A 256 -25.23 -5.83 -6.59
N LEU A 257 -23.91 -5.84 -6.37
CA LEU A 257 -23.14 -4.61 -6.16
C LEU A 257 -23.04 -3.79 -7.44
N LEU A 258 -22.79 -4.42 -8.60
CA LEU A 258 -22.77 -3.77 -9.92
C LEU A 258 -24.13 -3.13 -10.25
N GLU A 259 -25.23 -3.87 -10.08
CA GLU A 259 -26.57 -3.33 -10.26
C GLU A 259 -26.83 -2.11 -9.36
N THR A 260 -26.37 -2.16 -8.13
CA THR A 260 -26.47 -1.07 -7.15
C THR A 260 -25.68 0.16 -7.61
N VAL A 261 -24.45 -0.05 -8.10
CA VAL A 261 -23.60 1.02 -8.65
C VAL A 261 -24.27 1.65 -9.88
N HIS A 262 -24.73 0.85 -10.82
CA HIS A 262 -25.42 1.35 -12.02
C HIS A 262 -26.70 2.12 -11.66
N GLY A 263 -27.44 1.66 -10.65
CA GLY A 263 -28.61 2.37 -10.12
C GLY A 263 -28.25 3.76 -9.60
N ALA A 264 -27.16 3.87 -8.83
CA ALA A 264 -26.68 5.14 -8.29
C ALA A 264 -26.21 6.11 -9.40
N LEU A 265 -25.49 5.59 -10.40
CA LEU A 265 -25.05 6.36 -11.57
C LEU A 265 -26.21 6.89 -12.38
N ALA A 266 -27.26 6.08 -12.59
CA ALA A 266 -28.44 6.46 -13.33
C ALA A 266 -29.29 7.52 -12.61
N GLU A 267 -29.41 7.43 -11.27
CA GLU A 267 -30.18 8.39 -10.46
C GLU A 267 -29.64 9.81 -10.60
N LEU A 268 -28.32 9.97 -10.62
CA LEU A 268 -27.69 11.28 -10.82
C LEU A 268 -27.33 11.58 -12.28
N LYS A 269 -27.79 10.77 -13.22
CA LYS A 269 -27.58 10.97 -14.67
C LYS A 269 -26.10 11.10 -15.03
N ALA A 270 -25.27 10.25 -14.45
CA ALA A 270 -23.88 10.12 -14.85
C ALA A 270 -23.79 9.85 -16.36
N LYS A 271 -22.76 10.39 -17.01
CA LYS A 271 -22.57 10.27 -18.45
C LYS A 271 -21.57 9.16 -18.77
N ASP A 272 -21.80 8.51 -19.91
CA ASP A 272 -20.82 7.60 -20.53
C ASP A 272 -20.29 6.54 -19.56
N SER A 273 -21.18 5.91 -18.76
CA SER A 273 -20.78 4.86 -17.84
C SER A 273 -20.36 3.60 -18.61
N VAL A 274 -19.18 3.09 -18.29
CA VAL A 274 -18.60 1.88 -18.86
C VAL A 274 -18.23 0.94 -17.72
N GLU A 275 -18.66 -0.31 -17.82
CA GLU A 275 -18.24 -1.41 -16.96
C GLU A 275 -17.15 -2.21 -17.66
N ILE A 276 -16.11 -2.53 -16.94
CA ILE A 276 -14.93 -3.26 -17.44
C ILE A 276 -14.69 -4.45 -16.52
N ASP A 277 -14.80 -5.66 -17.07
CA ASP A 277 -14.37 -6.88 -16.41
C ASP A 277 -12.83 -6.94 -16.40
N VAL A 278 -12.26 -6.82 -15.21
CA VAL A 278 -10.81 -6.84 -15.00
C VAL A 278 -10.32 -8.11 -14.29
N ARG A 279 -11.18 -9.11 -14.15
CA ARG A 279 -10.83 -10.40 -13.57
C ARG A 279 -9.71 -11.08 -14.36
N GLY A 280 -8.70 -11.54 -13.64
CA GLY A 280 -7.50 -12.12 -14.24
C GLY A 280 -6.56 -11.09 -14.92
N LYS A 281 -6.96 -9.82 -15.00
CA LYS A 281 -6.15 -8.70 -15.54
C LYS A 281 -5.73 -7.73 -14.44
N SER A 282 -6.52 -7.61 -13.37
CA SER A 282 -6.24 -6.80 -12.19
C SER A 282 -6.21 -7.68 -10.93
N SER A 283 -5.37 -7.32 -9.98
CA SER A 283 -5.36 -7.90 -8.63
C SER A 283 -6.05 -7.00 -7.60
N VAL A 284 -6.67 -5.91 -8.05
CA VAL A 284 -7.24 -4.87 -7.16
C VAL A 284 -8.75 -5.02 -7.04
N CYS A 285 -9.44 -5.36 -8.13
CA CYS A 285 -10.89 -5.53 -8.16
C CYS A 285 -11.28 -6.50 -9.29
N ASP A 286 -12.50 -6.99 -9.24
CA ASP A 286 -13.08 -7.83 -10.28
C ASP A 286 -13.68 -7.00 -11.42
N TYR A 287 -14.24 -5.85 -11.07
CA TYR A 287 -14.86 -4.93 -12.02
C TYR A 287 -14.43 -3.49 -11.75
N MET A 288 -14.25 -2.75 -12.82
CA MET A 288 -14.04 -1.32 -12.81
C MET A 288 -15.22 -0.65 -13.51
N VAL A 289 -15.79 0.36 -12.88
CA VAL A 289 -16.86 1.17 -13.47
C VAL A 289 -16.35 2.59 -13.64
N VAL A 290 -16.36 3.09 -14.88
CA VAL A 290 -15.92 4.46 -15.21
C VAL A 290 -17.12 5.27 -15.67
N ALA A 291 -17.34 6.44 -15.07
CA ALA A 291 -18.43 7.32 -15.43
C ALA A 291 -17.99 8.79 -15.42
N SER A 292 -18.72 9.65 -16.13
CA SER A 292 -18.40 11.08 -16.19
C SER A 292 -19.46 11.95 -15.53
N GLY A 293 -19.00 12.96 -14.79
CA GLY A 293 -19.82 14.06 -14.29
C GLY A 293 -19.60 15.33 -15.10
N THR A 294 -20.61 16.18 -15.22
CA THR A 294 -20.56 17.42 -16.03
C THR A 294 -19.83 18.58 -15.36
N SER A 295 -19.56 18.47 -14.06
CA SER A 295 -18.83 19.46 -13.25
C SER A 295 -18.24 18.76 -12.02
N SER A 296 -17.27 19.38 -11.34
CA SER A 296 -16.69 18.84 -10.10
C SER A 296 -17.76 18.58 -9.03
N ARG A 297 -18.75 19.47 -8.91
CA ARG A 297 -19.89 19.26 -8.00
C ARG A 297 -20.70 18.03 -8.38
N HIS A 298 -20.92 17.81 -9.69
CA HIS A 298 -21.65 16.65 -10.19
C HIS A 298 -20.85 15.36 -9.97
N VAL A 299 -19.55 15.36 -10.24
CA VAL A 299 -18.62 14.25 -9.95
C VAL A 299 -18.71 13.84 -8.50
N LYS A 300 -18.60 14.82 -7.57
CA LYS A 300 -18.72 14.56 -6.14
C LYS A 300 -20.10 13.99 -5.77
N SER A 301 -21.18 14.57 -6.29
CA SER A 301 -22.53 14.11 -5.98
C SER A 301 -22.77 12.67 -6.46
N ILE A 302 -22.24 12.29 -7.63
CA ILE A 302 -22.33 10.91 -8.15
C ILE A 302 -21.58 9.95 -7.23
N ALA A 303 -20.36 10.30 -6.82
CA ALA A 303 -19.56 9.47 -5.91
C ALA A 303 -20.25 9.29 -4.54
N ASP A 304 -20.77 10.39 -3.96
CA ASP A 304 -21.53 10.35 -2.71
C ASP A 304 -22.76 9.43 -2.82
N GLU A 305 -23.43 9.45 -3.99
CA GLU A 305 -24.60 8.61 -4.24
C GLU A 305 -24.24 7.14 -4.36
N VAL A 306 -23.14 6.81 -5.06
CA VAL A 306 -22.59 5.44 -5.11
C VAL A 306 -22.32 4.92 -3.70
N VAL A 307 -21.65 5.71 -2.87
CA VAL A 307 -21.41 5.38 -1.45
C VAL A 307 -22.71 5.15 -0.69
N ARG A 308 -23.71 6.00 -0.90
CA ARG A 308 -25.01 5.90 -0.25
C ARG A 308 -25.75 4.62 -0.62
N PHE A 309 -25.73 4.24 -1.90
CA PHE A 309 -26.37 3.03 -2.40
C PHE A 309 -25.65 1.77 -1.92
N ALA A 310 -24.31 1.74 -1.97
CA ALA A 310 -23.51 0.65 -1.46
C ALA A 310 -23.78 0.40 0.05
N LYS A 311 -23.84 1.46 0.85
CA LYS A 311 -24.19 1.36 2.29
C LYS A 311 -25.59 0.80 2.53
N LYS A 312 -26.56 1.14 1.69
CA LYS A 312 -27.92 0.55 1.77
C LYS A 312 -27.94 -0.94 1.47
N LEU A 313 -27.06 -1.39 0.58
CA LEU A 313 -26.87 -2.81 0.26
C LEU A 313 -26.08 -3.55 1.38
N GLY A 314 -25.53 -2.83 2.34
CA GLY A 314 -24.69 -3.39 3.42
C GLY A 314 -23.20 -3.41 3.08
N VAL A 315 -22.77 -2.80 1.97
CA VAL A 315 -21.36 -2.69 1.57
C VAL A 315 -20.81 -1.34 2.02
N MET A 316 -19.76 -1.40 2.84
CA MET A 316 -19.04 -0.19 3.26
C MET A 316 -17.89 0.07 2.29
N PRO A 317 -17.72 1.29 1.76
CA PRO A 317 -16.55 1.61 0.95
C PRO A 317 -15.26 1.34 1.71
N LEU A 318 -14.28 0.74 1.04
CA LEU A 318 -12.92 0.56 1.55
C LEU A 318 -12.15 1.89 1.53
N GLY A 319 -12.47 2.77 0.57
CA GLY A 319 -11.91 4.09 0.46
C GLY A 319 -12.70 4.97 -0.50
N VAL A 320 -12.60 6.29 -0.30
CA VAL A 320 -13.07 7.30 -1.26
C VAL A 320 -11.97 8.33 -1.39
N GLU A 321 -11.49 8.55 -2.59
CA GLU A 321 -10.37 9.44 -2.88
C GLU A 321 -10.73 10.48 -3.92
N GLY A 322 -10.07 11.65 -3.88
CA GLY A 322 -10.26 12.73 -4.87
C GLY A 322 -11.43 13.67 -4.59
N GLU A 323 -12.14 13.54 -3.46
CA GLU A 323 -13.33 14.35 -3.14
C GLU A 323 -13.07 15.86 -3.03
N ARG A 324 -11.83 16.25 -2.72
CA ARG A 324 -11.48 17.65 -2.44
C ARG A 324 -11.53 18.51 -3.70
N GLU A 325 -10.88 18.07 -4.76
CA GLU A 325 -10.87 18.73 -6.07
C GLU A 325 -12.06 18.30 -6.92
N ALA A 326 -12.53 17.07 -6.69
CA ALA A 326 -13.65 16.43 -7.35
C ALA A 326 -13.61 16.51 -8.89
N GLU A 327 -12.40 16.48 -9.45
CA GLU A 327 -12.20 16.32 -10.89
C GLU A 327 -12.17 14.84 -11.28
N TRP A 328 -11.75 14.02 -10.33
CA TRP A 328 -11.75 12.57 -10.38
C TRP A 328 -11.95 12.04 -8.96
N VAL A 329 -13.05 11.36 -8.72
CA VAL A 329 -13.32 10.68 -7.45
C VAL A 329 -13.32 9.17 -7.69
N LEU A 330 -12.58 8.46 -6.87
CA LEU A 330 -12.54 7.00 -6.81
C LEU A 330 -13.33 6.54 -5.60
N VAL A 331 -14.22 5.56 -5.80
CA VAL A 331 -14.94 4.87 -4.72
C VAL A 331 -14.55 3.39 -4.79
N ASP A 332 -13.85 2.91 -3.78
CA ASP A 332 -13.42 1.52 -3.64
C ASP A 332 -14.48 0.74 -2.83
N LEU A 333 -15.14 -0.21 -3.48
CA LEU A 333 -16.14 -1.09 -2.88
C LEU A 333 -15.64 -2.54 -2.75
N GLY A 334 -14.33 -2.78 -2.91
CA GLY A 334 -13.70 -4.08 -2.90
C GLY A 334 -13.68 -4.72 -4.28
N ASP A 335 -14.64 -5.60 -4.56
CA ASP A 335 -14.71 -6.28 -5.85
C ASP A 335 -15.08 -5.32 -7.02
N VAL A 336 -15.61 -4.16 -6.71
CA VAL A 336 -15.96 -3.12 -7.68
C VAL A 336 -15.30 -1.79 -7.31
N VAL A 337 -14.54 -1.22 -8.24
CA VAL A 337 -13.97 0.13 -8.11
C VAL A 337 -14.67 1.07 -9.09
N VAL A 338 -15.18 2.19 -8.57
CA VAL A 338 -15.92 3.18 -9.37
C VAL A 338 -15.08 4.44 -9.54
N HIS A 339 -14.83 4.84 -10.78
CA HIS A 339 -14.16 6.08 -11.13
C HIS A 339 -15.17 7.07 -11.70
N VAL A 340 -15.38 8.18 -11.02
CA VAL A 340 -16.22 9.27 -11.51
C VAL A 340 -15.33 10.45 -11.86
N MET A 341 -15.34 10.88 -13.13
CA MET A 341 -14.36 11.82 -13.66
C MET A 341 -15.01 12.95 -14.45
N LEU A 342 -14.37 14.10 -14.51
CA LEU A 342 -14.68 15.09 -15.54
C LEU A 342 -14.31 14.55 -16.92
N PRO A 343 -15.05 14.88 -17.99
CA PRO A 343 -14.76 14.37 -19.35
C PRO A 343 -13.31 14.61 -19.79
N ARG A 344 -12.75 15.79 -19.53
CA ARG A 344 -11.36 16.13 -19.85
C ARG A 344 -10.34 15.26 -19.13
N VAL A 345 -10.64 14.89 -17.87
CA VAL A 345 -9.76 14.05 -17.03
C VAL A 345 -9.83 12.61 -17.52
N ARG A 346 -11.04 12.13 -17.85
CA ARG A 346 -11.25 10.80 -18.41
C ARG A 346 -10.55 10.62 -19.75
N GLU A 347 -10.68 11.60 -20.64
CA GLU A 347 -10.00 11.61 -21.94
C GLU A 347 -8.47 11.60 -21.79
N PHE A 348 -7.94 12.38 -20.85
CA PHE A 348 -6.50 12.47 -20.59
C PHE A 348 -5.93 11.16 -20.06
N TYR A 349 -6.58 10.54 -19.06
CA TYR A 349 -6.08 9.31 -18.46
C TYR A 349 -6.48 8.04 -19.22
N ALA A 350 -7.59 8.08 -19.96
CA ALA A 350 -8.10 7.01 -20.82
C ALA A 350 -8.03 5.62 -20.16
N LEU A 351 -8.50 5.50 -18.88
CA LEU A 351 -8.37 4.31 -18.06
C LEU A 351 -8.88 3.03 -18.74
N GLU A 352 -9.92 3.16 -19.53
CA GLU A 352 -10.54 2.05 -20.27
C GLU A 352 -9.56 1.38 -21.21
N ARG A 353 -8.62 2.14 -21.79
CA ARG A 353 -7.63 1.61 -22.74
C ARG A 353 -6.63 0.67 -22.09
N LEU A 354 -6.41 0.77 -20.79
CA LEU A 354 -5.49 -0.10 -20.06
C LEU A 354 -5.96 -1.56 -20.03
N TRP A 355 -7.27 -1.79 -20.19
CA TRP A 355 -7.88 -3.09 -20.00
C TRP A 355 -8.47 -3.67 -21.30
N THR A 356 -8.54 -2.89 -22.38
CA THR A 356 -9.06 -3.30 -23.69
C THR A 356 -7.99 -3.85 -24.65
N VAL A 357 -6.72 -3.91 -24.24
CA VAL A 357 -5.64 -4.48 -25.05
C VAL A 357 -5.74 -6.00 -25.04
N GLY A 358 -6.50 -6.56 -25.99
CA GLY A 358 -6.66 -8.01 -26.17
C GLY A 358 -7.72 -8.40 -27.19
N ASP A 359 -8.68 -7.54 -27.50
CA ASP A 359 -9.65 -7.73 -28.57
C ASP A 359 -9.35 -6.78 -29.72
N GLN A 360 -9.15 -7.37 -30.89
CA GLN A 360 -8.76 -6.75 -32.14
C GLN A 360 -9.61 -5.51 -32.47
N HIS A 361 -9.01 -4.34 -32.56
CA HIS A 361 -9.55 -3.25 -33.34
C HIS A 361 -8.78 -3.18 -34.67
N PRO A 362 -9.46 -3.44 -35.81
CA PRO A 362 -8.95 -3.04 -37.12
C PRO A 362 -9.26 -1.55 -37.28
N ASP A 363 -8.27 -0.75 -37.56
CA ASP A 363 -8.26 0.58 -38.15
C ASP A 363 -7.34 1.55 -37.39
N TYR A 364 -6.04 1.34 -37.57
CA TYR A 364 -5.11 2.44 -37.57
C TYR A 364 -4.48 2.52 -38.96
N ILE A 365 -5.13 3.26 -39.84
CA ILE A 365 -4.52 3.69 -41.12
C ILE A 365 -3.63 4.87 -40.76
N ALA A 366 -2.32 4.66 -40.93
CA ALA A 366 -1.34 5.73 -40.93
C ALA A 366 -1.70 6.74 -42.04
N ALA A 367 -1.88 8.01 -41.68
CA ALA A 367 -1.79 9.09 -42.66
C ALA A 367 -0.30 9.45 -42.76
N GLU A 368 0.34 8.96 -43.83
CA GLU A 368 1.48 9.61 -44.44
C GLU A 368 0.95 10.88 -45.14
N ASP A 369 1.51 12.06 -44.75
CA ASP A 369 2.11 13.08 -45.60
C ASP A 369 2.59 14.24 -44.71
#